data_517898d66adf4d9e3d4240739f36adc7
#
_entry.id   517898d66adf4d9e3d4240739f36adc7
#
_cell.length_a   1.000
_cell.length_b   1.000
_cell.length_c   1.000
_cell.angle_alpha   90.00
_cell.angle_beta   90.00
_cell.angle_gamma   90.00
#
_symmetry.space_group_name_H-M   'P 1'
#
loop_
_entity.id
_entity.type
_entity.pdbx_description
1 polymer ?
#
loop_
_entity_poly.entity_id
_entity_poly.type
_entity_poly.pdbx_seq_one_letter_code
_entity_poly.pdbx_strand_id
1 'polypeptide(L)'
;MDELDIKKEIEISTEALRELNDTLRRKLCSYEIMPGEPVHKVIGGLNWNGSAQLIFGKSVFSKSLQDQQAILRLVGGFDDFNEDNDPYGEHDCALFKYNGEDFRWKWDYYDKDMEFFGHECHILTIYGEMEA
;
A
#
# COMPACT_ATOMS: atom_id res chain seq x y z
N MET A 1 -28.60 -13.14 10.55
CA MET A 1 -27.72 -13.10 9.37
C MET A 1 -27.04 -14.45 9.24
N ASP A 2 -27.13 -15.08 8.10
CA ASP A 2 -26.49 -16.38 7.87
C ASP A 2 -25.04 -16.21 7.40
N GLU A 3 -24.29 -17.32 7.29
CA GLU A 3 -22.88 -17.28 6.89
C GLU A 3 -22.68 -16.69 5.48
N LEU A 4 -23.63 -16.89 4.59
CA LEU A 4 -23.55 -16.40 3.22
C LEU A 4 -23.63 -14.88 3.18
N ASP A 5 -24.50 -14.29 3.99
CA ASP A 5 -24.64 -12.83 4.07
C ASP A 5 -23.40 -12.20 4.70
N ILE A 6 -22.84 -12.83 5.73
CA ILE A 6 -21.59 -12.38 6.35
C ILE A 6 -20.44 -12.39 5.33
N LYS A 7 -20.32 -13.44 4.55
CA LYS A 7 -19.29 -13.54 3.49
C LYS A 7 -19.45 -12.45 2.44
N LYS A 8 -20.67 -12.15 2.03
CA LYS A 8 -20.91 -11.09 1.06
C LYS A 8 -20.51 -9.71 1.56
N GLU A 9 -20.66 -9.46 2.85
CA GLU A 9 -20.30 -8.18 3.45
C GLU A 9 -18.80 -7.96 3.50
N ILE A 10 -18.00 -9.02 3.64
CA ILE A 10 -16.53 -8.92 3.75
C ILE A 10 -15.81 -9.21 2.44
N GLU A 11 -16.51 -9.75 1.45
CA GLU A 11 -15.92 -9.99 0.12
C GLU A 11 -15.86 -8.71 -0.69
N ILE A 12 -14.72 -8.53 -1.34
CA ILE A 12 -14.51 -7.45 -2.30
C ILE A 12 -14.06 -8.12 -3.60
N SER A 13 -14.61 -7.70 -4.74
CA SER A 13 -14.19 -8.26 -6.02
C SER A 13 -12.74 -7.90 -6.31
N THR A 14 -12.06 -8.72 -7.12
CA THR A 14 -10.69 -8.44 -7.54
C THR A 14 -10.58 -7.08 -8.23
N GLU A 15 -11.53 -6.74 -9.09
CA GLU A 15 -11.54 -5.47 -9.79
C GLU A 15 -11.70 -4.29 -8.83
N ALA A 16 -12.64 -4.39 -7.88
CA ALA A 16 -12.86 -3.34 -6.89
C ALA A 16 -11.64 -3.19 -5.97
N LEU A 17 -11.02 -4.29 -5.58
CA LEU A 17 -9.80 -4.26 -4.76
C LEU A 17 -8.65 -3.60 -5.52
N ARG A 18 -8.46 -3.96 -6.79
CA ARG A 18 -7.43 -3.35 -7.64
C ARG A 18 -7.62 -1.83 -7.76
N GLU A 19 -8.83 -1.39 -8.03
CA GLU A 19 -9.15 0.03 -8.15
C GLU A 19 -8.92 0.76 -6.82
N LEU A 20 -9.32 0.16 -5.72
CA LEU A 20 -9.11 0.71 -4.39
C LEU A 20 -7.62 0.81 -4.07
N ASN A 21 -6.87 -0.27 -4.30
CA ASN A 21 -5.43 -0.29 -4.06
C ASN A 21 -4.70 0.78 -4.88
N ASP A 22 -5.02 0.93 -6.17
CA ASP A 22 -4.41 1.95 -7.02
C ASP A 22 -4.75 3.36 -6.53
N THR A 23 -6.00 3.60 -6.19
CA THR A 23 -6.46 4.92 -5.72
C THR A 23 -5.77 5.28 -4.41
N LEU A 24 -5.75 4.38 -3.45
CA LEU A 24 -5.13 4.61 -2.14
C LEU A 24 -3.61 4.79 -2.27
N ARG A 25 -2.97 3.99 -3.09
CA ARG A 25 -1.52 4.08 -3.31
C ARG A 25 -1.13 5.43 -3.89
N ARG A 26 -1.83 5.87 -4.93
CA ARG A 26 -1.60 7.19 -5.54
C ARG A 26 -1.82 8.31 -4.52
N LYS A 27 -2.87 8.20 -3.73
CA LYS A 27 -3.19 9.22 -2.73
C LYS A 27 -2.15 9.27 -1.62
N LEU A 28 -1.80 8.12 -1.04
CA LEU A 28 -0.79 8.04 0.02
C LEU A 28 0.58 8.53 -0.44
N CYS A 29 0.93 8.28 -1.70
CA CYS A 29 2.26 8.61 -2.23
C CYS A 29 2.33 9.98 -2.89
N SER A 30 1.29 10.80 -2.82
CA SER A 30 1.24 12.10 -3.49
C SER A 30 1.67 13.28 -2.62
N TYR A 31 1.86 13.08 -1.31
CA TYR A 31 2.22 14.17 -0.41
C TYR A 31 3.71 14.48 -0.44
N GLU A 32 4.08 15.69 0.00
CA GLU A 32 5.47 16.06 0.18
C GLU A 32 5.93 15.74 1.61
N ILE A 33 7.08 15.08 1.72
CA ILE A 33 7.67 14.74 3.01
C ILE A 33 8.37 15.99 3.55
N MET A 34 7.95 16.44 4.74
CA MET A 34 8.51 17.64 5.38
C MET A 34 9.53 17.25 6.43
N PRO A 35 10.62 18.03 6.57
CA PRO A 35 11.62 17.76 7.61
C PRO A 35 10.99 17.76 9.02
N GLY A 36 11.31 16.72 9.80
CA GLY A 36 10.82 16.59 11.18
C GLY A 36 9.43 16.02 11.33
N GLU A 37 8.72 15.76 10.24
CA GLU A 37 7.40 15.12 10.31
C GLU A 37 7.55 13.59 10.28
N PRO A 38 6.66 12.86 10.99
CA PRO A 38 6.62 11.41 10.90
C PRO A 38 6.30 10.95 9.48
N VAL A 39 6.97 9.90 9.02
CA VAL A 39 6.74 9.31 7.70
C VAL A 39 5.63 8.27 7.79
N HIS A 40 4.59 8.59 8.53
CA HIS A 40 3.43 7.73 8.71
C HIS A 40 2.18 8.53 8.30
N LYS A 41 1.57 8.12 7.21
CA LYS A 41 0.41 8.81 6.66
C LYS A 41 -0.82 7.93 6.76
N VAL A 42 -1.94 8.54 7.17
CA VAL A 42 -3.24 7.85 7.23
C VAL A 42 -4.25 8.63 6.41
N ILE A 43 -5.02 7.93 5.58
CA ILE A 43 -6.14 8.52 4.84
C ILE A 43 -7.38 7.65 5.01
N GLY A 44 -8.55 8.26 4.81
CA GLY A 44 -9.83 7.57 4.87
C GLY A 44 -10.88 8.30 4.06
N GLY A 45 -12.09 7.80 4.03
CA GLY A 45 -13.23 8.50 3.47
C GLY A 45 -13.38 8.49 1.95
N LEU A 46 -12.70 7.63 1.23
CA LEU A 46 -12.74 7.56 -0.23
C LEU A 46 -13.87 6.64 -0.74
N ASN A 47 -15.12 6.88 -0.35
CA ASN A 47 -16.25 5.99 -0.61
C ASN A 47 -16.03 4.56 -0.08
N TRP A 48 -15.24 4.45 0.95
CA TRP A 48 -14.84 3.21 1.58
C TRP A 48 -14.75 3.47 3.09
N ASN A 49 -15.38 2.60 3.88
CA ASN A 49 -15.48 2.77 5.33
C ASN A 49 -14.22 2.30 6.08
N GLY A 50 -13.07 2.48 5.49
CA GLY A 50 -11.81 2.05 6.06
C GLY A 50 -10.80 3.17 6.13
N SER A 51 -9.58 2.82 6.52
CA SER A 51 -8.43 3.70 6.51
C SER A 51 -7.26 3.04 5.80
N ALA A 52 -6.39 3.84 5.21
CA ALA A 52 -5.14 3.37 4.63
C ALA A 52 -3.98 4.06 5.31
N GLN A 53 -2.91 3.32 5.55
CA GLN A 53 -1.70 3.81 6.21
C GLN A 53 -0.49 3.54 5.33
N LEU A 54 0.47 4.48 5.37
CA LEU A 54 1.77 4.33 4.71
C LEU A 54 2.83 4.11 5.77
N ILE A 55 3.65 3.09 5.60
CA ILE A 55 4.77 2.76 6.50
C ILE A 55 6.03 2.55 5.67
N PHE A 56 7.15 3.15 6.12
CA PHE A 56 8.47 2.90 5.54
C PHE A 56 9.20 1.84 6.34
N GLY A 57 9.78 0.88 5.65
CA GLY A 57 10.75 -0.02 6.25
C GLY A 57 12.07 0.70 6.53
N LYS A 58 12.97 0.03 7.23
CA LYS A 58 14.24 0.61 7.69
C LYS A 58 15.09 1.16 6.55
N SER A 59 15.19 0.43 5.44
CA SER A 59 16.02 0.83 4.30
C SER A 59 15.54 2.13 3.68
N VAL A 60 14.24 2.38 3.64
CA VAL A 60 13.67 3.62 3.12
C VAL A 60 13.79 4.73 4.16
N PHE A 61 13.43 4.42 5.40
CA PHE A 61 13.43 5.39 6.50
C PHE A 61 14.83 5.98 6.76
N SER A 62 15.89 5.20 6.55
CA SER A 62 17.26 5.65 6.78
C SER A 62 17.82 6.54 5.68
N LYS A 63 17.11 6.72 4.57
CA LYS A 63 17.57 7.54 3.46
C LYS A 63 17.27 9.02 3.68
N SER A 64 17.91 9.88 2.86
CA SER A 64 17.63 11.31 2.87
C SER A 64 16.17 11.58 2.52
N LEU A 65 15.65 12.75 2.91
CA LEU A 65 14.27 13.15 2.55
C LEU A 65 14.10 13.18 1.03
N GLN A 66 15.14 13.61 0.30
CA GLN A 66 15.10 13.65 -1.16
C GLN A 66 14.93 12.25 -1.75
N ASP A 67 15.66 11.27 -1.25
CA ASP A 67 15.56 9.89 -1.70
C ASP A 67 14.22 9.28 -1.30
N GLN A 68 13.76 9.52 -0.08
CA GLN A 68 12.44 9.06 0.36
C GLN A 68 11.34 9.60 -0.54
N GLN A 69 11.42 10.88 -0.89
CA GLN A 69 10.43 11.51 -1.78
C GLN A 69 10.45 10.87 -3.18
N ALA A 70 11.63 10.61 -3.71
CA ALA A 70 11.78 9.97 -5.02
C ALA A 70 11.21 8.55 -5.01
N ILE A 71 11.50 7.78 -3.98
CA ILE A 71 10.96 6.43 -3.79
C ILE A 71 9.42 6.47 -3.71
N LEU A 72 8.88 7.40 -2.94
CA LEU A 72 7.45 7.56 -2.77
C LEU A 72 6.76 7.84 -4.12
N ARG A 73 7.34 8.69 -4.95
CA ARG A 73 6.81 9.00 -6.28
C ARG A 73 6.86 7.80 -7.22
N LEU A 74 7.92 7.00 -7.15
CA LEU A 74 8.02 5.77 -7.94
C LEU A 74 6.93 4.78 -7.56
N VAL A 75 6.65 4.62 -6.28
CA VAL A 75 5.59 3.73 -5.81
C VAL A 75 4.21 4.25 -6.23
N GLY A 76 3.97 5.53 -6.06
CA GLY A 76 2.68 6.14 -6.42
C GLY A 76 2.37 6.06 -7.91
N GLY A 77 3.39 6.17 -8.76
CA GLY A 77 3.25 6.11 -10.21
C GLY A 77 3.45 4.72 -10.82
N PHE A 78 3.67 3.70 -9.99
CA PHE A 78 3.94 2.36 -10.49
C PHE A 78 2.74 1.81 -11.27
N ASP A 79 2.98 1.31 -12.48
CA ASP A 79 1.93 0.75 -13.35
C ASP A 79 2.41 -0.48 -14.15
N ASP A 80 3.62 -0.96 -13.90
CA ASP A 80 4.21 -2.07 -14.65
C ASP A 80 3.75 -3.43 -14.11
N PHE A 81 2.45 -3.67 -14.19
CA PHE A 81 1.83 -4.92 -13.74
C PHE A 81 1.68 -5.90 -14.90
N ASN A 82 1.97 -7.17 -14.63
CA ASN A 82 1.85 -8.25 -15.61
C ASN A 82 1.52 -9.55 -14.89
N GLU A 83 1.36 -10.65 -15.64
CA GLU A 83 1.00 -11.94 -15.07
C GLU A 83 2.06 -12.51 -14.11
N ASP A 84 3.33 -12.14 -14.30
CA ASP A 84 4.42 -12.65 -13.46
C ASP A 84 4.46 -11.96 -12.10
N ASN A 85 4.27 -10.65 -12.05
CA ASN A 85 4.34 -9.89 -10.80
C ASN A 85 2.98 -9.65 -10.13
N ASP A 86 1.89 -9.87 -10.86
CA ASP A 86 0.53 -9.61 -10.37
C ASP A 86 -0.44 -10.67 -10.90
N PRO A 87 -0.24 -11.96 -10.55
CA PRO A 87 -1.00 -13.06 -11.15
C PRO A 87 -2.50 -13.00 -10.86
N TYR A 88 -2.91 -12.35 -9.77
CA TYR A 88 -4.32 -12.24 -9.42
C TYR A 88 -4.97 -10.91 -9.82
N GLY A 89 -4.18 -9.98 -10.37
CA GLY A 89 -4.70 -8.70 -10.83
C GLY A 89 -5.15 -7.76 -9.73
N GLU A 90 -4.64 -7.91 -8.50
CA GLU A 90 -5.05 -7.09 -7.35
C GLU A 90 -4.24 -5.81 -7.21
N HIS A 91 -3.10 -5.68 -7.88
CA HIS A 91 -2.15 -4.58 -7.72
C HIS A 91 -1.76 -4.41 -6.25
N ASP A 92 -1.36 -5.52 -5.62
CA ASP A 92 -1.12 -5.56 -4.17
C ASP A 92 0.35 -5.53 -3.78
N CYS A 93 1.27 -5.75 -4.72
CA CYS A 93 2.71 -5.64 -4.45
C CYS A 93 3.50 -5.57 -5.75
N ALA A 94 4.73 -5.05 -5.65
CA ALA A 94 5.67 -5.08 -6.76
C ALA A 94 7.09 -4.80 -6.28
N LEU A 95 8.06 -5.24 -7.09
CA LEU A 95 9.47 -4.92 -6.95
C LEU A 95 9.80 -3.70 -7.81
N PHE A 96 10.71 -2.88 -7.35
CA PHE A 96 11.23 -1.75 -8.12
C PHE A 96 12.67 -1.44 -7.72
N LYS A 97 13.36 -0.67 -8.56
CA LYS A 97 14.74 -0.24 -8.28
C LYS A 97 14.78 1.27 -8.09
N TYR A 98 15.65 1.70 -7.17
CA TYR A 98 16.01 3.11 -7.02
C TYR A 98 17.50 3.20 -6.73
N ASN A 99 18.23 3.93 -7.56
CA ASN A 99 19.70 4.08 -7.45
C ASN A 99 20.43 2.74 -7.34
N GLY A 100 19.99 1.73 -8.12
CA GLY A 100 20.62 0.41 -8.15
C GLY A 100 20.28 -0.50 -6.99
N GLU A 101 19.46 -0.06 -6.07
CA GLU A 101 19.01 -0.84 -4.91
C GLU A 101 17.61 -1.38 -5.14
N ASP A 102 17.35 -2.60 -4.71
CA ASP A 102 16.06 -3.26 -4.90
C ASP A 102 15.14 -3.00 -3.72
N PHE A 103 13.91 -2.59 -4.03
CA PHE A 103 12.86 -2.31 -3.07
C PHE A 103 11.59 -3.07 -3.44
N ARG A 104 10.69 -3.15 -2.47
CA ARG A 104 9.36 -3.70 -2.67
C ARG A 104 8.34 -2.79 -1.99
N TRP A 105 7.14 -2.72 -2.56
CA TRP A 105 5.99 -2.20 -1.86
C TRP A 105 4.92 -3.28 -1.83
N LYS A 106 4.12 -3.28 -0.76
CA LYS A 106 3.04 -4.25 -0.60
C LYS A 106 1.88 -3.67 0.18
N TRP A 107 0.68 -4.16 -0.13
CA TRP A 107 -0.52 -3.93 0.65
C TRP A 107 -0.77 -5.11 1.57
N ASP A 108 -1.10 -4.81 2.84
CA ASP A 108 -1.64 -5.77 3.80
C ASP A 108 -3.02 -5.29 4.24
N TYR A 109 -3.91 -6.22 4.52
CA TYR A 109 -5.32 -5.95 4.79
C TYR A 109 -5.71 -6.46 6.16
N TYR A 110 -6.32 -5.59 6.97
CA TYR A 110 -6.70 -5.91 8.34
C TYR A 110 -8.10 -5.42 8.65
N ASP A 111 -8.70 -5.97 9.73
CA ASP A 111 -9.90 -5.41 10.33
C ASP A 111 -9.56 -4.10 11.08
N LYS A 112 -10.56 -3.43 11.61
CA LYS A 112 -10.36 -2.14 12.30
C LYS A 112 -9.45 -2.23 13.53
N ASP A 113 -9.37 -3.41 14.16
CA ASP A 113 -8.55 -3.64 15.33
C ASP A 113 -7.14 -4.15 14.98
N MET A 114 -6.88 -4.37 13.70
CA MET A 114 -5.61 -4.85 13.15
C MET A 114 -5.18 -6.21 13.69
N GLU A 115 -6.15 -7.04 14.09
CA GLU A 115 -5.90 -8.38 14.63
C GLU A 115 -6.09 -9.48 13.59
N PHE A 116 -7.04 -9.30 12.68
CA PHE A 116 -7.41 -10.31 11.69
C PHE A 116 -7.48 -9.73 10.29
N PHE A 117 -7.51 -10.60 9.29
CA PHE A 117 -7.71 -10.18 7.91
C PHE A 117 -9.05 -9.45 7.75
N GLY A 118 -9.05 -8.38 6.96
CA GLY A 118 -10.24 -7.61 6.68
C GLY A 118 -9.93 -6.47 5.72
N HIS A 119 -10.93 -5.67 5.37
CA HIS A 119 -10.77 -4.54 4.47
C HIS A 119 -11.10 -3.19 5.13
N GLU A 120 -10.99 -3.13 6.45
CA GLU A 120 -11.21 -1.90 7.20
C GLU A 120 -9.92 -1.09 7.38
N CYS A 121 -8.75 -1.74 7.28
CA CYS A 121 -7.46 -1.07 7.35
C CYS A 121 -6.51 -1.69 6.31
N HIS A 122 -6.09 -0.89 5.35
CA HIS A 122 -5.10 -1.29 4.35
C HIS A 122 -3.78 -0.61 4.67
N ILE A 123 -2.69 -1.38 4.73
CA ILE A 123 -1.37 -0.86 5.05
C ILE A 123 -0.46 -1.03 3.86
N LEU A 124 0.06 0.10 3.35
CA LEU A 124 1.08 0.13 2.32
C LEU A 124 2.45 0.23 2.98
N THR A 125 3.27 -0.79 2.80
CA THR A 125 4.64 -0.80 3.30
C THR A 125 5.60 -0.71 2.12
N ILE A 126 6.57 0.20 2.21
CA ILE A 126 7.65 0.34 1.24
C ILE A 126 8.95 0.00 1.96
N TYR A 127 9.68 -1.00 1.48
CA TYR A 127 10.83 -1.53 2.19
C TYR A 127 11.89 -2.07 1.24
N GLY A 128 13.11 -2.21 1.74
CA GLY A 128 14.19 -2.85 0.99
C GLY A 128 13.92 -4.34 0.84
N GLU A 129 14.15 -4.89 -0.33
CA GLU A 129 13.86 -6.32 -0.57
C GLU A 129 14.60 -7.23 0.40
N MET A 130 15.82 -6.84 0.80
CA MET A 130 16.65 -7.66 1.69
C MET A 130 16.27 -7.60 3.16
N GLU A 131 15.37 -6.68 3.55
CA GLU A 131 14.96 -6.55 4.95
C GLU A 131 13.66 -7.29 5.28
N ALA A 132 13.10 -7.96 4.31
CA ALA A 132 11.82 -8.65 4.45
C ALA A 132 11.84 -9.81 5.48
#